data_99064be50ebfada9eb5bcb75bc2b5237
#
_entry.id   99064be50ebfada9eb5bcb75bc2b5237
#
_cell.length_a   1.000
_cell.length_b   1.000
_cell.length_c   1.000
_cell.angle_alpha   90.00
_cell.angle_beta   90.00
_cell.angle_gamma   90.00
#
_symmetry.space_group_name_H-M   'P 1'
#
loop_
_entity.id
_entity.type
_entity.pdbx_description
1 polymer ?
#
loop_
_entity_poly.entity_id
_entity_poly.type
_entity_poly.pdbx_seq_one_letter_code
_entity_poly.pdbx_strand_id
1 'polypeptide(L)'
;MKKLLIYLYFSCCTVLLCAQNPESAFQFLQLPVSSHAASLGGDNISILEDDPELSYHNPALLTNVSSHLLNFSYMNYLQQTNVLGAGYTAAVGERSMLGVKAHYLDFGKMKNTDAEGNIIGDFTAKDILLMGTYSFDFSDHFAGGVSSKLIYSNYGQVYSLALGIDLGINYYNPDYMLSASLVARNLGRQVKTYDEIQEPLPFNLLAGISKDLAHAPVRLSLTLTDLHKWQAEDFYNRGDNSWSSILLRHIIIGADIFPTSNTYLSMGYNFRLHSELKNTTKRTFEGFSAGIGLEMSRIKIGISYGKYHVAASSLMMNFAIML
;
A
#
# COMPACT_ATOMS: atom_id res chain seq x y z
N MET A 1 23.58 -24.11 -18.09
CA MET A 1 22.45 -23.78 -17.20
C MET A 1 22.86 -23.62 -15.73
N LYS A 2 23.52 -24.56 -15.05
CA LYS A 2 23.90 -24.42 -13.62
C LYS A 2 24.79 -23.20 -13.33
N LYS A 3 25.76 -22.86 -14.19
CA LYS A 3 26.62 -21.67 -14.02
C LYS A 3 25.86 -20.35 -14.19
N LEU A 4 24.87 -20.30 -15.08
CA LEU A 4 24.00 -19.11 -15.28
C LEU A 4 23.11 -18.84 -14.05
N LEU A 5 22.57 -19.90 -13.43
CA LEU A 5 21.80 -19.82 -12.19
C LEU A 5 22.63 -19.33 -11.01
N ILE A 6 23.89 -19.73 -10.91
CA ILE A 6 24.85 -19.27 -9.87
C ILE A 6 25.17 -17.78 -10.06
N TYR A 7 25.38 -17.32 -11.29
CA TYR A 7 25.62 -15.89 -11.57
C TYR A 7 24.37 -15.05 -11.30
N LEU A 8 23.17 -15.58 -11.59
CA LEU A 8 21.91 -14.91 -11.27
C LEU A 8 21.69 -14.83 -9.76
N TYR A 9 22.00 -15.91 -9.01
CA TYR A 9 21.95 -15.93 -7.55
C TYR A 9 22.93 -14.95 -6.89
N PHE A 10 24.19 -14.90 -7.41
CA PHE A 10 25.22 -13.99 -6.91
C PHE A 10 24.91 -12.53 -7.25
N SER A 11 24.36 -12.24 -8.44
CA SER A 11 23.91 -10.90 -8.84
C SER A 11 22.72 -10.43 -8.02
N CYS A 12 21.81 -11.32 -7.62
CA CYS A 12 20.69 -10.98 -6.76
C CYS A 12 21.12 -10.67 -5.32
N CYS A 13 22.15 -11.38 -4.81
CA CYS A 13 22.68 -11.13 -3.47
C CYS A 13 23.47 -9.80 -3.35
N THR A 14 24.07 -9.31 -4.42
CA THR A 14 24.83 -8.03 -4.38
C THR A 14 23.95 -6.80 -4.36
N VAL A 15 22.67 -6.89 -4.75
CA VAL A 15 21.70 -5.79 -4.67
C VAL A 15 21.21 -5.54 -3.24
N LEU A 16 21.37 -6.51 -2.34
CA LEU A 16 20.90 -6.42 -0.96
C LEU A 16 21.87 -5.77 0.03
N LEU A 17 23.05 -5.32 -0.41
CA LEU A 17 24.13 -4.84 0.47
C LEU A 17 24.30 -3.32 0.56
N CYS A 18 23.43 -2.51 -0.03
CA CYS A 18 23.44 -1.05 0.12
C CYS A 18 22.33 -0.56 1.04
N ALA A 19 22.36 -0.95 2.31
CA ALA A 19 21.44 -0.44 3.33
C ALA A 19 22.20 0.51 4.29
N GLN A 20 22.52 1.71 3.81
CA GLN A 20 22.53 2.87 4.68
C GLN A 20 21.18 3.52 4.47
N ASN A 21 20.37 3.68 5.54
CA ASN A 21 19.01 4.22 5.48
C ASN A 21 19.03 5.74 5.25
N PRO A 22 19.14 6.25 4.02
CA PRO A 22 18.70 7.60 3.75
C PRO A 22 17.17 7.60 3.89
N GLU A 23 16.61 8.66 4.44
CA GLU A 23 15.16 8.87 4.39
C GLU A 23 14.72 8.71 2.94
N SER A 24 13.70 7.87 2.69
CA SER A 24 13.26 7.61 1.32
C SER A 24 12.39 8.75 0.81
N ALA A 25 12.57 9.12 -0.45
CA ALA A 25 11.67 10.01 -1.17
C ALA A 25 10.29 9.36 -1.37
N PHE A 26 9.30 10.17 -1.73
CA PHE A 26 7.95 9.71 -2.12
C PHE A 26 7.24 8.87 -1.06
N GLN A 27 7.26 9.32 0.19
CA GLN A 27 6.61 8.63 1.32
C GLN A 27 5.11 8.36 1.10
N PHE A 28 4.46 9.13 0.23
CA PHE A 28 3.06 8.92 -0.12
C PHE A 28 2.77 7.53 -0.74
N LEU A 29 3.78 6.86 -1.30
CA LEU A 29 3.68 5.50 -1.80
C LEU A 29 3.41 4.45 -0.70
N GLN A 30 3.53 4.82 0.56
CA GLN A 30 3.21 3.97 1.71
C GLN A 30 1.77 4.17 2.22
N LEU A 31 1.05 5.17 1.71
CA LEU A 31 -0.35 5.39 2.07
C LEU A 31 -1.23 4.30 1.45
N PRO A 32 -2.26 3.81 2.16
CA PRO A 32 -3.21 2.88 1.58
C PRO A 32 -4.05 3.58 0.50
N VAL A 33 -4.45 2.84 -0.51
CA VAL A 33 -5.33 3.31 -1.59
C VAL A 33 -6.65 2.53 -1.66
N SER A 34 -6.68 1.30 -1.15
CA SER A 34 -7.91 0.54 -0.93
C SER A 34 -8.47 0.85 0.45
N SER A 35 -9.76 1.25 0.52
CA SER A 35 -10.47 1.45 1.78
C SER A 35 -10.57 0.15 2.58
N HIS A 36 -10.65 -1.00 1.91
CA HIS A 36 -10.66 -2.29 2.58
C HIS A 36 -9.29 -2.59 3.21
N ALA A 37 -8.18 -2.49 2.46
CA ALA A 37 -6.85 -2.65 3.04
C ALA A 37 -6.56 -1.62 4.15
N ALA A 38 -7.05 -0.38 3.99
CA ALA A 38 -6.95 0.66 5.00
C ALA A 38 -7.66 0.27 6.30
N SER A 39 -8.84 -0.34 6.22
CA SER A 39 -9.61 -0.79 7.39
C SER A 39 -8.98 -2.00 8.10
N LEU A 40 -8.16 -2.78 7.38
CA LEU A 40 -7.44 -3.94 7.90
C LEU A 40 -6.03 -3.62 8.44
N GLY A 41 -5.78 -2.38 8.86
CA GLY A 41 -4.51 -1.94 9.44
C GLY A 41 -3.62 -1.11 8.51
N GLY A 42 -4.13 -0.70 7.35
CA GLY A 42 -3.43 0.15 6.38
C GLY A 42 -2.77 -0.62 5.25
N ASP A 43 -2.52 -1.90 5.41
CA ASP A 43 -1.93 -2.74 4.36
C ASP A 43 -2.44 -4.17 4.45
N ASN A 44 -2.89 -4.71 3.33
CA ASN A 44 -3.23 -6.12 3.18
C ASN A 44 -2.91 -6.57 1.76
N ILE A 45 -2.21 -7.69 1.63
CA ILE A 45 -1.70 -8.20 0.36
C ILE A 45 -2.27 -9.56 -0.03
N SER A 46 -3.17 -10.11 0.78
CA SER A 46 -3.62 -11.52 0.64
C SER A 46 -5.13 -11.70 0.62
N ILE A 47 -5.96 -10.66 0.84
CA ILE A 47 -7.41 -10.78 0.67
C ILE A 47 -7.77 -10.86 -0.81
N LEU A 48 -8.63 -11.85 -1.14
CA LEU A 48 -9.13 -12.05 -2.49
C LEU A 48 -10.52 -11.44 -2.61
N GLU A 49 -10.59 -10.31 -3.30
CA GLU A 49 -11.82 -9.58 -3.52
C GLU A 49 -11.84 -8.90 -4.88
N ASP A 50 -13.01 -8.59 -5.35
CA ASP A 50 -13.22 -7.84 -6.58
C ASP A 50 -13.07 -6.33 -6.33
N ASP A 51 -11.92 -5.95 -5.71
CA ASP A 51 -11.50 -4.57 -5.48
C ASP A 51 -10.25 -4.26 -6.31
N PRO A 52 -10.33 -3.45 -7.36
CA PRO A 52 -9.19 -3.13 -8.19
C PRO A 52 -8.08 -2.41 -7.42
N GLU A 53 -8.39 -1.70 -6.34
CA GLU A 53 -7.39 -0.98 -5.55
C GLU A 53 -6.43 -1.92 -4.79
N LEU A 54 -6.84 -3.17 -4.52
CA LEU A 54 -5.95 -4.17 -3.91
C LEU A 54 -4.74 -4.50 -4.78
N SER A 55 -4.81 -4.30 -6.11
CA SER A 55 -3.66 -4.49 -6.99
C SER A 55 -2.52 -3.48 -6.77
N TYR A 56 -2.78 -2.37 -6.09
CA TYR A 56 -1.73 -1.47 -5.60
C TYR A 56 -0.93 -2.09 -4.46
N HIS A 57 -1.59 -2.87 -3.60
CA HIS A 57 -0.98 -3.56 -2.48
C HIS A 57 -0.27 -4.85 -2.93
N ASN A 58 -0.87 -5.58 -3.87
CA ASN A 58 -0.29 -6.78 -4.48
C ASN A 58 -0.76 -6.92 -5.94
N PRO A 59 0.14 -6.76 -6.93
CA PRO A 59 -0.25 -6.86 -8.33
C PRO A 59 -0.86 -8.22 -8.72
N ALA A 60 -0.53 -9.32 -8.02
CA ALA A 60 -1.10 -10.63 -8.30
C ALA A 60 -2.62 -10.71 -8.01
N LEU A 61 -3.16 -9.84 -7.14
CA LEU A 61 -4.58 -9.84 -6.80
C LEU A 61 -5.48 -9.32 -7.92
N LEU A 62 -4.91 -8.68 -8.94
CA LEU A 62 -5.70 -8.15 -10.05
C LEU A 62 -6.43 -9.24 -10.85
N THR A 63 -5.97 -10.49 -10.86
CA THR A 63 -6.67 -11.61 -11.53
C THR A 63 -8.04 -11.90 -10.91
N ASN A 64 -8.26 -11.51 -9.64
CA ASN A 64 -9.54 -11.70 -8.95
C ASN A 64 -10.54 -10.58 -9.22
N VAL A 65 -10.13 -9.55 -9.98
CA VAL A 65 -10.95 -8.36 -10.24
C VAL A 65 -11.76 -8.56 -11.52
N SER A 66 -13.01 -8.11 -11.51
CA SER A 66 -13.88 -8.10 -12.67
C SER A 66 -13.32 -7.25 -13.80
N SER A 67 -13.57 -7.69 -15.04
CA SER A 67 -13.22 -6.91 -16.24
C SER A 67 -14.14 -5.72 -16.41
N HIS A 68 -13.63 -4.66 -17.06
CA HIS A 68 -14.35 -3.42 -17.34
C HIS A 68 -14.85 -2.69 -16.07
N LEU A 69 -14.06 -2.72 -15.01
CA LEU A 69 -14.36 -2.04 -13.77
C LEU A 69 -13.63 -0.71 -13.70
N LEU A 70 -14.39 0.37 -13.53
CA LEU A 70 -13.88 1.73 -13.30
C LEU A 70 -13.93 2.01 -11.81
N ASN A 71 -12.83 2.48 -11.24
CA ASN A 71 -12.74 2.76 -9.81
C ASN A 71 -12.24 4.18 -9.54
N PHE A 72 -12.68 4.72 -8.41
CA PHE A 72 -12.27 6.00 -7.86
C PHE A 72 -11.98 5.85 -6.39
N SER A 73 -10.95 6.53 -5.91
CA SER A 73 -10.58 6.59 -4.50
C SER A 73 -10.40 8.03 -4.06
N TYR A 74 -10.77 8.29 -2.81
CA TYR A 74 -10.55 9.56 -2.13
C TYR A 74 -10.12 9.30 -0.70
N MET A 75 -9.06 9.98 -0.27
CA MET A 75 -8.60 9.96 1.11
C MET A 75 -8.33 11.39 1.58
N ASN A 76 -8.99 11.79 2.65
CA ASN A 76 -8.55 12.96 3.42
C ASN A 76 -7.45 12.50 4.36
N TYR A 77 -6.19 12.83 4.02
CA TYR A 77 -5.01 12.36 4.75
C TYR A 77 -4.68 13.22 5.95
N LEU A 78 -4.58 14.54 5.74
CA LEU A 78 -4.18 15.51 6.75
C LEU A 78 -4.79 16.87 6.41
N GLN A 79 -5.59 17.46 7.30
CA GLN A 79 -6.21 18.79 7.13
C GLN A 79 -6.56 19.19 5.68
N GLN A 80 -5.59 19.78 4.96
CA GLN A 80 -5.76 20.23 3.57
C GLN A 80 -5.18 19.25 2.54
N THR A 81 -4.55 18.16 2.98
CA THR A 81 -3.93 17.17 2.10
C THR A 81 -4.93 16.11 1.72
N ASN A 82 -5.20 15.97 0.42
CA ASN A 82 -6.12 15.01 -0.13
C ASN A 82 -5.43 14.11 -1.15
N VAL A 83 -5.80 12.84 -1.15
CA VAL A 83 -5.39 11.85 -2.15
C VAL A 83 -6.60 11.48 -2.99
N LEU A 84 -6.47 11.61 -4.30
CA LEU A 84 -7.47 11.22 -5.29
C LEU A 84 -6.90 10.08 -6.13
N GLY A 85 -7.70 9.09 -6.44
CA GLY A 85 -7.33 8.01 -7.33
C GLY A 85 -8.40 7.72 -8.36
N ALA A 86 -7.98 7.26 -9.53
CA ALA A 86 -8.85 6.70 -10.54
C ALA A 86 -8.14 5.55 -11.26
N GLY A 87 -8.90 4.52 -11.65
CA GLY A 87 -8.35 3.37 -12.34
C GLY A 87 -9.36 2.64 -13.19
N TYR A 88 -8.84 1.80 -14.07
CA TYR A 88 -9.62 0.95 -14.95
C TYR A 88 -8.96 -0.41 -15.10
N THR A 89 -9.77 -1.47 -15.12
CA THR A 89 -9.31 -2.85 -15.29
C THR A 89 -9.97 -3.50 -16.49
N ALA A 90 -9.21 -4.32 -17.20
CA ALA A 90 -9.69 -5.08 -18.34
C ALA A 90 -9.01 -6.45 -18.42
N ALA A 91 -9.79 -7.49 -18.75
CA ALA A 91 -9.24 -8.80 -19.07
C ALA A 91 -8.52 -8.78 -20.44
N VAL A 92 -7.38 -9.43 -20.51
CA VAL A 92 -6.57 -9.62 -21.72
C VAL A 92 -6.36 -11.10 -21.96
N GLY A 93 -7.43 -11.80 -22.28
CA GLY A 93 -7.44 -13.26 -22.40
C GLY A 93 -8.12 -13.92 -21.20
N GLU A 94 -8.03 -15.26 -21.11
CA GLU A 94 -8.78 -16.04 -20.12
C GLU A 94 -8.15 -16.00 -18.71
N ARG A 95 -6.84 -15.77 -18.62
CA ARG A 95 -6.06 -15.87 -17.37
C ARG A 95 -5.24 -14.61 -17.06
N SER A 96 -5.51 -13.51 -17.76
CA SER A 96 -4.71 -12.30 -17.64
C SER A 96 -5.57 -11.07 -17.44
N MET A 97 -5.12 -10.19 -16.57
CA MET A 97 -5.74 -8.90 -16.32
C MET A 97 -4.73 -7.77 -16.49
N LEU A 98 -5.21 -6.67 -17.06
CA LEU A 98 -4.51 -5.39 -17.09
C LEU A 98 -5.26 -4.36 -16.25
N GLY A 99 -4.52 -3.55 -15.51
CA GLY A 99 -5.04 -2.41 -14.78
C GLY A 99 -4.20 -1.16 -15.07
N VAL A 100 -4.84 -0.02 -15.19
CA VAL A 100 -4.18 1.29 -15.22
C VAL A 100 -4.77 2.15 -14.12
N LYS A 101 -3.90 2.88 -13.41
CA LYS A 101 -4.30 3.74 -12.28
C LYS A 101 -3.51 5.02 -12.27
N ALA A 102 -4.15 6.07 -11.78
CA ALA A 102 -3.53 7.34 -11.48
C ALA A 102 -3.90 7.75 -10.04
N HIS A 103 -2.92 8.20 -9.26
CA HIS A 103 -3.14 8.80 -7.95
C HIS A 103 -2.54 10.20 -7.95
N TYR A 104 -3.28 11.12 -7.35
CA TYR A 104 -2.91 12.52 -7.20
C TYR A 104 -3.00 12.91 -5.75
N LEU A 105 -1.88 13.30 -5.16
CA LEU A 105 -1.79 13.83 -3.81
C LEU A 105 -1.63 15.35 -3.90
N ASP A 106 -2.55 16.08 -3.29
CA ASP A 106 -2.53 17.54 -3.18
C ASP A 106 -2.28 17.95 -1.73
N PHE A 107 -1.18 18.64 -1.49
CA PHE A 107 -0.85 19.15 -0.15
C PHE A 107 -1.55 20.48 0.17
N GLY A 108 -2.32 21.04 -0.77
CA GLY A 108 -2.94 22.34 -0.63
C GLY A 108 -1.95 23.50 -0.74
N LYS A 109 -2.35 24.66 -0.24
CA LYS A 109 -1.51 25.86 -0.20
C LYS A 109 -0.70 25.92 1.09
N MET A 110 0.60 26.04 0.95
CA MET A 110 1.54 26.20 2.05
C MET A 110 2.15 27.60 2.05
N LYS A 111 2.42 28.13 3.26
CA LYS A 111 3.07 29.44 3.41
C LYS A 111 4.56 29.31 3.12
N ASN A 112 5.06 30.17 2.24
CA ASN A 112 6.48 30.35 2.03
C ASN A 112 7.00 31.42 3.02
N THR A 113 8.04 31.08 3.79
CA THR A 113 8.62 31.98 4.79
C THR A 113 10.09 32.20 4.50
N ASP A 114 10.59 33.40 4.81
CA ASP A 114 12.02 33.68 4.83
C ASP A 114 12.71 33.05 6.06
N ALA A 115 14.04 33.23 6.17
CA ALA A 115 14.81 32.71 7.30
C ALA A 115 14.43 33.36 8.65
N GLU A 116 13.84 34.54 8.63
CA GLU A 116 13.37 35.29 9.78
C GLU A 116 11.92 34.93 10.19
N GLY A 117 11.23 34.06 9.39
CA GLY A 117 9.87 33.59 9.64
C GLY A 117 8.77 34.50 9.09
N ASN A 118 9.09 35.52 8.28
CA ASN A 118 8.09 36.38 7.63
C ASN A 118 7.49 35.63 6.43
N ILE A 119 6.18 35.75 6.23
CA ILE A 119 5.48 35.17 5.09
C ILE A 119 5.82 36.00 3.85
N ILE A 120 6.52 35.37 2.87
CA ILE A 120 6.93 35.99 1.61
C ILE A 120 6.06 35.52 0.42
N GLY A 121 5.12 34.62 0.64
CA GLY A 121 4.21 34.11 -0.39
C GLY A 121 3.55 32.81 -0.03
N ASP A 122 2.94 32.18 -1.04
CA ASP A 122 2.38 30.83 -0.94
C ASP A 122 3.02 29.94 -2.01
N PHE A 123 3.14 28.64 -1.72
CA PHE A 123 3.50 27.62 -2.72
C PHE A 123 2.58 26.42 -2.62
N THR A 124 2.55 25.60 -3.64
CA THR A 124 1.81 24.34 -3.68
C THR A 124 2.77 23.16 -3.86
N ALA A 125 2.42 22.04 -3.27
CA ALA A 125 3.12 20.78 -3.49
C ALA A 125 2.13 19.71 -3.95
N LYS A 126 2.60 18.79 -4.80
CA LYS A 126 1.78 17.71 -5.34
C LYS A 126 2.64 16.52 -5.73
N ASP A 127 2.07 15.35 -5.54
CA ASP A 127 2.63 14.10 -6.02
C ASP A 127 1.64 13.41 -6.98
N ILE A 128 2.16 12.81 -8.03
CA ILE A 128 1.39 12.08 -9.04
C ILE A 128 2.03 10.71 -9.22
N LEU A 129 1.21 9.68 -9.16
CA LEU A 129 1.58 8.31 -9.53
C LEU A 129 0.75 7.87 -10.72
N LEU A 130 1.41 7.41 -11.77
CA LEU A 130 0.79 6.62 -12.83
C LEU A 130 1.28 5.17 -12.70
N MET A 131 0.36 4.22 -12.69
CA MET A 131 0.66 2.81 -12.49
C MET A 131 -0.04 1.95 -13.56
N GLY A 132 0.72 1.06 -14.18
CA GLY A 132 0.22 0.00 -15.04
C GLY A 132 0.50 -1.35 -14.40
N THR A 133 -0.49 -2.21 -14.28
CA THR A 133 -0.40 -3.54 -13.66
C THR A 133 -0.79 -4.61 -14.66
N TYR A 134 0.02 -5.66 -14.75
CA TYR A 134 -0.31 -6.90 -15.45
C TYR A 134 -0.29 -8.05 -14.47
N SER A 135 -1.31 -8.89 -14.51
CA SER A 135 -1.45 -10.07 -13.66
C SER A 135 -1.84 -11.29 -14.47
N PHE A 136 -1.36 -12.46 -14.05
CA PHE A 136 -1.55 -13.72 -14.76
C PHE A 136 -1.73 -14.88 -13.77
N ASP A 137 -2.73 -15.73 -14.03
CA ASP A 137 -2.95 -16.98 -13.30
C ASP A 137 -2.09 -18.10 -13.94
N PHE A 138 -1.00 -18.45 -13.27
CA PHE A 138 -0.11 -19.55 -13.69
C PHE A 138 -0.80 -20.90 -13.58
N SER A 139 -1.65 -21.06 -12.57
CA SER A 139 -2.46 -22.25 -12.32
C SER A 139 -3.72 -21.85 -11.54
N ASP A 140 -4.59 -22.81 -11.26
CA ASP A 140 -5.80 -22.59 -10.47
C ASP A 140 -5.52 -22.18 -9.01
N HIS A 141 -4.27 -22.31 -8.56
CA HIS A 141 -3.83 -21.97 -7.20
C HIS A 141 -2.81 -20.84 -7.15
N PHE A 142 -2.15 -20.49 -8.26
CA PHE A 142 -1.08 -19.50 -8.25
C PHE A 142 -1.31 -18.39 -9.26
N ALA A 143 -1.31 -17.18 -8.75
CA ALA A 143 -1.31 -15.95 -9.54
C ALA A 143 -0.01 -15.18 -9.32
N GLY A 144 0.44 -14.45 -10.34
CA GLY A 144 1.54 -13.53 -10.25
C GLY A 144 1.21 -12.22 -10.93
N GLY A 145 1.88 -11.15 -10.52
CA GLY A 145 1.67 -9.85 -11.11
C GLY A 145 2.89 -8.96 -11.05
N VAL A 146 2.92 -8.00 -11.96
CA VAL A 146 3.91 -6.94 -12.03
C VAL A 146 3.21 -5.60 -12.22
N SER A 147 3.62 -4.59 -11.47
CA SER A 147 3.22 -3.20 -11.70
C SER A 147 4.42 -2.35 -12.07
N SER A 148 4.24 -1.45 -13.03
CA SER A 148 5.19 -0.39 -13.36
C SER A 148 4.65 0.93 -12.84
N LYS A 149 5.50 1.75 -12.21
CA LYS A 149 5.16 3.02 -11.60
C LYS A 149 5.98 4.15 -12.20
N LEU A 150 5.32 5.21 -12.63
CA LEU A 150 5.92 6.50 -12.96
C LEU A 150 5.47 7.50 -11.89
N ILE A 151 6.44 8.06 -11.18
CA ILE A 151 6.21 8.95 -10.05
C ILE A 151 6.74 10.33 -10.39
N TYR A 152 5.89 11.34 -10.23
CA TYR A 152 6.24 12.74 -10.37
C TYR A 152 5.89 13.47 -9.09
N SER A 153 6.83 14.22 -8.57
CA SER A 153 6.66 15.01 -7.35
C SER A 153 7.14 16.43 -7.58
N ASN A 154 6.36 17.42 -7.15
CA ASN A 154 6.68 18.83 -7.29
C ASN A 154 6.44 19.56 -5.98
N TYR A 155 7.47 20.26 -5.49
CA TYR A 155 7.43 21.08 -4.29
C TYR A 155 7.84 22.53 -4.66
N GLY A 156 6.84 23.32 -5.05
CA GLY A 156 7.08 24.70 -5.46
C GLY A 156 7.90 24.80 -6.75
N GLN A 157 9.19 25.13 -6.61
CA GLN A 157 10.09 25.36 -7.76
C GLN A 157 10.92 24.12 -8.15
N VAL A 158 10.93 23.09 -7.31
CA VAL A 158 11.71 21.87 -7.54
C VAL A 158 10.79 20.68 -7.84
N TYR A 159 11.25 19.78 -8.70
CA TYR A 159 10.53 18.56 -9.02
C TYR A 159 11.45 17.35 -9.15
N SER A 160 10.88 16.21 -8.92
CA SER A 160 11.55 14.91 -9.03
C SER A 160 10.72 13.94 -9.87
N LEU A 161 11.42 13.02 -10.53
CA LEU A 161 10.84 11.91 -11.28
C LEU A 161 11.46 10.61 -10.80
N ALA A 162 10.65 9.57 -10.66
CA ALA A 162 11.13 8.24 -10.35
C ALA A 162 10.38 7.15 -11.13
N LEU A 163 11.06 6.03 -11.30
CA LEU A 163 10.51 4.80 -11.86
C LEU A 163 10.56 3.71 -10.80
N GLY A 164 9.48 2.97 -10.66
CA GLY A 164 9.36 1.86 -9.73
C GLY A 164 8.69 0.65 -10.36
N ILE A 165 8.94 -0.52 -9.76
CA ILE A 165 8.32 -1.79 -10.12
C ILE A 165 7.87 -2.47 -8.84
N ASP A 166 6.67 -3.06 -8.87
CA ASP A 166 6.20 -3.98 -7.85
C ASP A 166 6.08 -5.39 -8.43
N LEU A 167 6.44 -6.37 -7.63
CA LEU A 167 6.32 -7.79 -7.96
C LEU A 167 5.48 -8.47 -6.89
N GLY A 168 4.50 -9.25 -7.29
CA GLY A 168 3.65 -10.00 -6.38
C GLY A 168 3.36 -11.41 -6.85
N ILE A 169 3.23 -12.30 -5.88
CA ILE A 169 2.73 -13.65 -6.08
C ILE A 169 1.68 -13.96 -5.03
N ASN A 170 0.64 -14.67 -5.43
CA ASN A 170 -0.42 -15.13 -4.55
C ASN A 170 -0.63 -16.63 -4.75
N TYR A 171 -0.80 -17.35 -3.65
CA TYR A 171 -1.27 -18.72 -3.59
C TYR A 171 -2.65 -18.75 -2.97
N TYR A 172 -3.60 -19.41 -3.62
CA TYR A 172 -4.93 -19.62 -3.09
C TYR A 172 -5.32 -21.10 -3.09
N ASN A 173 -5.84 -21.56 -1.96
CA ASN A 173 -6.39 -22.90 -1.83
C ASN A 173 -7.87 -22.80 -1.45
N PRO A 174 -8.79 -23.14 -2.38
CA PRO A 174 -10.23 -23.04 -2.14
C PRO A 174 -10.74 -24.05 -1.10
N ASP A 175 -10.13 -25.23 -0.97
CA ASP A 175 -10.55 -26.25 -0.02
C ASP A 175 -10.34 -25.79 1.43
N TYR A 176 -9.27 -25.06 1.68
CA TYR A 176 -8.96 -24.50 2.99
C TYR A 176 -9.39 -23.04 3.13
N MET A 177 -9.93 -22.44 2.06
CA MET A 177 -10.25 -21.00 2.00
C MET A 177 -9.07 -20.15 2.51
N LEU A 178 -7.88 -20.47 2.02
CA LEU A 178 -6.62 -19.90 2.46
C LEU A 178 -5.93 -19.19 1.30
N SER A 179 -5.56 -17.94 1.50
CA SER A 179 -4.72 -17.17 0.58
C SER A 179 -3.40 -16.80 1.27
N ALA A 180 -2.30 -16.91 0.55
CA ALA A 180 -0.98 -16.50 1.02
C ALA A 180 -0.24 -15.74 -0.08
N SER A 181 0.42 -14.65 0.27
CA SER A 181 1.09 -13.77 -0.69
C SER A 181 2.48 -13.35 -0.25
N LEU A 182 3.32 -13.08 -1.25
CA LEU A 182 4.62 -12.43 -1.09
C LEU A 182 4.72 -11.28 -2.11
N VAL A 183 5.15 -10.11 -1.64
CA VAL A 183 5.22 -8.90 -2.47
C VAL A 183 6.51 -8.14 -2.19
N ALA A 184 7.17 -7.70 -3.27
CA ALA A 184 8.24 -6.71 -3.23
C ALA A 184 7.74 -5.44 -3.92
N ARG A 185 7.59 -4.35 -3.16
CA ARG A 185 7.06 -3.06 -3.67
C ARG A 185 8.14 -2.01 -3.78
N ASN A 186 7.92 -1.09 -4.72
CA ASN A 186 8.74 0.10 -4.93
C ASN A 186 10.22 -0.21 -5.21
N LEU A 187 10.47 -1.28 -5.96
CA LEU A 187 11.79 -1.56 -6.53
C LEU A 187 12.10 -0.52 -7.60
N GLY A 188 13.00 0.41 -7.34
CA GLY A 188 13.27 1.48 -8.30
C GLY A 188 14.17 2.58 -7.77
N ARG A 189 14.23 3.67 -8.53
CA ARG A 189 15.06 4.82 -8.20
C ARG A 189 14.52 6.11 -8.80
N GLN A 190 14.98 7.23 -8.25
CA GLN A 190 14.84 8.53 -8.91
C GLN A 190 15.61 8.56 -10.24
N VAL A 191 14.95 9.08 -11.27
CA VAL A 191 15.55 9.40 -12.58
C VAL A 191 15.97 10.86 -12.60
N LYS A 192 15.20 11.71 -11.92
CA LYS A 192 15.53 13.11 -11.67
C LYS A 192 15.32 13.41 -10.19
N THR A 193 16.34 13.92 -9.52
CA THR A 193 16.33 14.32 -8.11
C THR A 193 15.82 15.75 -7.95
N TYR A 194 15.39 16.14 -6.73
CA TYR A 194 15.02 17.53 -6.41
C TYR A 194 16.22 18.45 -6.46
N ASP A 195 17.36 17.95 -5.96
CA ASP A 195 18.68 18.55 -5.95
C ASP A 195 19.72 17.53 -6.47
N GLU A 196 20.96 17.63 -6.05
CA GLU A 196 22.04 16.70 -6.46
C GLU A 196 22.01 15.37 -5.68
N ILE A 197 21.21 15.24 -4.61
CA ILE A 197 21.18 14.06 -3.75
C ILE A 197 20.10 13.08 -4.26
N GLN A 198 20.55 11.85 -4.52
CA GLN A 198 19.65 10.77 -4.92
C GLN A 198 19.09 10.07 -3.67
N GLU A 199 17.78 10.04 -3.54
CA GLU A 199 17.05 9.35 -2.47
C GLU A 199 16.42 8.06 -3.00
N PRO A 200 16.42 6.95 -2.21
CA PRO A 200 15.77 5.71 -2.63
C PRO A 200 14.24 5.84 -2.61
N LEU A 201 13.56 4.97 -3.36
CA LEU A 201 12.15 4.74 -3.19
C LEU A 201 11.89 3.99 -1.87
N PRO A 202 10.68 4.11 -1.28
CA PRO A 202 10.32 3.38 -0.05
C PRO A 202 10.08 1.89 -0.35
N PHE A 203 11.18 1.16 -0.60
CA PHE A 203 11.13 -0.28 -0.83
C PHE A 203 10.46 -0.99 0.34
N ASN A 204 9.63 -1.98 0.03
CA ASN A 204 8.99 -2.80 1.05
C ASN A 204 8.88 -4.27 0.58
N LEU A 205 9.29 -5.19 1.45
CA LEU A 205 9.10 -6.62 1.29
C LEU A 205 8.04 -7.07 2.29
N LEU A 206 6.96 -7.68 1.77
CA LEU A 206 5.78 -8.06 2.55
C LEU A 206 5.46 -9.54 2.34
N ALA A 207 4.94 -10.17 3.40
CA ALA A 207 4.30 -11.48 3.34
C ALA A 207 2.93 -11.39 4.02
N GLY A 208 1.93 -12.06 3.47
CA GLY A 208 0.57 -12.00 4.00
C GLY A 208 -0.13 -13.34 3.91
N ILE A 209 -1.05 -13.55 4.83
CA ILE A 209 -1.94 -14.71 4.85
C ILE A 209 -3.34 -14.27 5.27
N SER A 210 -4.35 -14.77 4.57
CA SER A 210 -5.76 -14.54 4.89
C SER A 210 -6.51 -15.85 4.85
N LYS A 211 -7.44 -16.04 5.79
CA LYS A 211 -8.24 -17.26 5.90
C LYS A 211 -9.67 -16.94 6.25
N ASP A 212 -10.59 -17.42 5.42
CA ASP A 212 -12.02 -17.44 5.74
C ASP A 212 -12.34 -18.63 6.65
N LEU A 213 -13.15 -18.41 7.67
CA LEU A 213 -13.53 -19.44 8.62
C LEU A 213 -14.74 -20.22 8.10
N ALA A 214 -14.61 -21.55 7.96
CA ALA A 214 -15.62 -22.41 7.35
C ALA A 214 -17.02 -22.37 8.03
N HIS A 215 -17.07 -22.02 9.32
CA HIS A 215 -18.31 -22.08 10.12
C HIS A 215 -18.72 -20.73 10.70
N ALA A 216 -18.08 -19.64 10.27
CA ALA A 216 -18.40 -18.29 10.70
C ALA A 216 -18.21 -17.32 9.51
N PRO A 217 -19.04 -16.30 9.36
CA PRO A 217 -18.87 -15.29 8.32
C PRO A 217 -17.75 -14.32 8.71
N VAL A 218 -16.53 -14.85 8.94
CA VAL A 218 -15.35 -14.12 9.43
C VAL A 218 -14.16 -14.52 8.63
N ARG A 219 -13.38 -13.53 8.18
CA ARG A 219 -12.04 -13.71 7.62
C ARG A 219 -11.02 -13.09 8.57
N LEU A 220 -9.93 -13.78 8.78
CA LEU A 220 -8.78 -13.28 9.53
C LEU A 220 -7.61 -13.08 8.57
N SER A 221 -6.86 -12.00 8.78
CA SER A 221 -5.67 -11.70 7.99
C SER A 221 -4.50 -11.30 8.89
N LEU A 222 -3.31 -11.70 8.45
CA LEU A 222 -2.03 -11.32 9.01
C LEU A 222 -1.13 -10.85 7.89
N THR A 223 -0.62 -9.63 7.98
CA THR A 223 0.37 -9.09 7.06
C THR A 223 1.64 -8.76 7.81
N LEU A 224 2.76 -9.23 7.30
CA LEU A 224 4.09 -8.89 7.76
C LEU A 224 4.67 -7.88 6.77
N THR A 225 5.06 -6.71 7.26
CA THR A 225 5.59 -5.60 6.46
C THR A 225 7.04 -5.30 6.81
N ASP A 226 7.75 -4.61 5.93
CA ASP A 226 9.14 -4.17 6.12
C ASP A 226 10.11 -5.33 6.46
N LEU A 227 9.91 -6.52 5.90
CA LEU A 227 10.71 -7.72 6.20
C LEU A 227 12.21 -7.59 5.89
N HIS A 228 12.63 -6.50 5.28
CA HIS A 228 14.03 -6.14 5.04
C HIS A 228 14.66 -5.30 6.16
N LYS A 229 13.87 -4.82 7.13
CA LYS A 229 14.27 -3.92 8.21
C LYS A 229 14.23 -4.65 9.56
N TRP A 230 15.39 -4.97 10.12
CA TRP A 230 15.47 -5.71 11.39
C TRP A 230 16.29 -5.00 12.46
N GLN A 231 16.70 -3.76 12.21
CA GLN A 231 17.42 -2.93 13.18
C GLN A 231 16.46 -1.88 13.76
N ALA A 232 16.68 -1.47 15.00
CA ALA A 232 15.84 -0.48 15.65
C ALA A 232 15.96 0.90 14.98
N GLU A 233 17.13 1.17 14.38
CA GLU A 233 17.43 2.40 13.62
C GLU A 233 16.61 2.51 12.33
N ASP A 234 16.07 1.39 11.83
CA ASP A 234 15.22 1.36 10.62
C ASP A 234 13.83 1.96 10.86
N PHE A 235 13.45 2.17 12.11
CA PHE A 235 12.14 2.67 12.50
C PHE A 235 12.23 4.05 13.15
N TYR A 236 11.19 4.85 12.97
CA TYR A 236 11.14 6.21 13.49
C TYR A 236 11.22 6.27 15.02
N ASN A 237 10.54 5.36 15.72
CA ASN A 237 10.58 5.27 17.18
C ASN A 237 11.69 4.30 17.63
N ARG A 238 12.82 4.84 18.05
CA ARG A 238 14.00 4.10 18.53
C ARG A 238 13.94 3.70 20.01
N GLY A 239 12.82 3.96 20.70
CA GLY A 239 12.75 3.89 22.18
C GLY A 239 12.86 2.50 22.80
N ASP A 240 12.51 1.44 22.09
CA ASP A 240 12.62 0.05 22.56
C ASP A 240 13.27 -0.83 21.50
N ASN A 241 14.49 -1.26 21.79
CA ASN A 241 15.33 -2.08 20.92
C ASN A 241 15.21 -3.58 21.24
N SER A 242 14.22 -3.99 22.03
CA SER A 242 14.00 -5.41 22.28
C SER A 242 13.58 -6.13 21.00
N TRP A 243 14.02 -7.35 20.81
CA TRP A 243 13.67 -8.16 19.64
C TRP A 243 12.16 -8.32 19.47
N SER A 244 11.42 -8.46 20.57
CA SER A 244 9.96 -8.54 20.56
C SER A 244 9.30 -7.24 20.08
N SER A 245 9.84 -6.09 20.44
CA SER A 245 9.35 -4.79 19.95
C SER A 245 9.60 -4.63 18.45
N ILE A 246 10.77 -5.02 17.97
CA ILE A 246 11.10 -5.00 16.53
C ILE A 246 10.16 -5.94 15.77
N LEU A 247 9.98 -7.18 16.24
CA LEU A 247 9.07 -8.14 15.60
C LEU A 247 7.63 -7.62 15.50
N LEU A 248 7.12 -7.02 16.59
CA LEU A 248 5.76 -6.44 16.59
C LEU A 248 5.58 -5.33 15.54
N ARG A 249 6.62 -4.54 15.26
CA ARG A 249 6.55 -3.48 14.24
C ARG A 249 6.33 -4.01 12.82
N HIS A 250 6.59 -5.28 12.58
CA HIS A 250 6.32 -5.92 11.29
C HIS A 250 4.88 -6.42 11.16
N ILE A 251 4.10 -6.48 12.24
CA ILE A 251 2.83 -7.19 12.29
C ILE A 251 1.65 -6.24 12.07
N ILE A 252 0.79 -6.61 11.14
CA ILE A 252 -0.54 -6.05 10.94
C ILE A 252 -1.53 -7.20 11.02
N ILE A 253 -2.56 -7.06 11.86
CA ILE A 253 -3.66 -8.04 11.97
C ILE A 253 -4.96 -7.39 11.52
N GLY A 254 -5.78 -8.16 10.82
CA GLY A 254 -7.09 -7.73 10.34
C GLY A 254 -8.14 -8.79 10.53
N ALA A 255 -9.38 -8.36 10.65
CA ALA A 255 -10.55 -9.22 10.70
C ALA A 255 -11.69 -8.59 9.92
N ASP A 256 -12.34 -9.37 9.10
CA ASP A 256 -13.59 -9.04 8.42
C ASP A 256 -14.73 -9.86 8.98
N ILE A 257 -15.88 -9.24 9.10
CA ILE A 257 -17.16 -9.90 9.40
C ILE A 257 -18.08 -9.63 8.22
N PHE A 258 -18.72 -10.67 7.69
CA PHE A 258 -19.65 -10.60 6.57
C PHE A 258 -21.10 -10.78 7.05
N PRO A 259 -21.80 -9.70 7.48
CA PRO A 259 -23.19 -9.80 7.94
C PRO A 259 -24.13 -10.30 6.84
N THR A 260 -23.81 -9.99 5.60
CA THR A 260 -24.47 -10.48 4.39
C THR A 260 -23.42 -10.81 3.33
N SER A 261 -23.82 -11.51 2.25
CA SER A 261 -22.94 -11.78 1.10
C SER A 261 -22.43 -10.51 0.39
N ASN A 262 -23.06 -9.38 0.64
CA ASN A 262 -22.82 -8.12 -0.06
C ASN A 262 -22.24 -7.02 0.84
N THR A 263 -21.99 -7.31 2.12
CA THR A 263 -21.53 -6.32 3.08
C THR A 263 -20.43 -6.89 3.94
N TYR A 264 -19.37 -6.14 4.12
CA TYR A 264 -18.33 -6.45 5.10
C TYR A 264 -18.18 -5.34 6.14
N LEU A 265 -17.83 -5.72 7.34
CA LEU A 265 -17.35 -4.86 8.42
C LEU A 265 -15.94 -5.29 8.74
N SER A 266 -15.00 -4.38 8.65
CA SER A 266 -13.57 -4.67 8.84
C SER A 266 -13.02 -3.92 10.03
N MET A 267 -12.06 -4.54 10.69
CA MET A 267 -11.22 -3.90 11.70
C MET A 267 -9.79 -4.41 11.60
N GLY A 268 -8.86 -3.53 11.87
CA GLY A 268 -7.44 -3.83 11.79
C GLY A 268 -6.61 -3.17 12.87
N TYR A 269 -5.45 -3.74 13.13
CA TYR A 269 -4.50 -3.18 14.05
C TYR A 269 -3.07 -3.29 13.49
N ASN A 270 -2.38 -2.16 13.43
CA ASN A 270 -1.02 -2.04 12.96
C ASN A 270 -0.11 -1.66 14.14
N PHE A 271 0.71 -2.62 14.57
CA PHE A 271 1.57 -2.44 15.73
C PHE A 271 2.66 -1.39 15.48
N ARG A 272 3.14 -1.24 14.24
CA ARG A 272 4.11 -0.20 13.89
C ARG A 272 3.50 1.18 14.03
N LEU A 273 2.35 1.43 13.41
CA LEU A 273 1.65 2.71 13.52
C LEU A 273 1.30 3.05 14.97
N HIS A 274 0.91 2.04 15.77
CA HIS A 274 0.72 2.24 17.20
C HIS A 274 1.98 2.77 17.89
N SER A 275 3.14 2.17 17.60
CA SER A 275 4.41 2.54 18.24
C SER A 275 4.92 3.90 17.76
N GLU A 276 4.78 4.21 16.47
CA GLU A 276 5.31 5.44 15.85
C GLU A 276 4.42 6.66 16.12
N LEU A 277 3.10 6.49 16.18
CA LEU A 277 2.13 7.57 16.38
C LEU A 277 1.77 7.80 17.84
N LYS A 278 2.29 6.99 18.76
CA LYS A 278 2.00 7.11 20.19
C LYS A 278 2.45 8.46 20.73
N ASN A 279 1.47 9.27 21.17
CA ASN A 279 1.72 10.54 21.81
C ASN A 279 1.54 10.36 23.33
N THR A 280 2.54 10.77 24.13
CA THR A 280 2.52 10.68 25.59
C THR A 280 1.45 11.58 26.23
N THR A 281 0.96 12.60 25.52
CA THR A 281 0.05 13.62 26.06
C THR A 281 -1.44 13.32 25.83
N LYS A 282 -1.77 12.54 24.79
CA LYS A 282 -3.17 12.17 24.45
C LYS A 282 -3.24 10.70 24.16
N ARG A 283 -4.11 9.96 24.86
CA ARG A 283 -4.47 8.59 24.48
C ARG A 283 -5.44 8.64 23.31
N THR A 284 -4.98 8.22 22.15
CA THR A 284 -5.78 8.05 20.93
C THR A 284 -5.68 6.60 20.47
N PHE A 285 -6.58 6.16 19.59
CA PHE A 285 -6.58 4.79 19.06
C PHE A 285 -5.55 4.64 17.93
N GLU A 286 -4.26 4.87 18.26
CA GLU A 286 -3.18 4.70 17.29
C GLU A 286 -3.05 3.24 16.86
N GLY A 287 -2.84 3.03 15.57
CA GLY A 287 -2.70 1.70 14.98
C GLY A 287 -4.02 0.98 14.73
N PHE A 288 -5.14 1.46 15.27
CA PHE A 288 -6.47 0.90 15.00
C PHE A 288 -7.07 1.50 13.73
N SER A 289 -7.72 0.66 12.95
CA SER A 289 -8.51 1.05 11.79
C SER A 289 -9.81 0.26 11.72
N ALA A 290 -10.82 0.81 11.08
CA ALA A 290 -12.10 0.16 10.85
C ALA A 290 -12.72 0.62 9.53
N GLY A 291 -13.60 -0.19 8.98
CA GLY A 291 -14.30 0.15 7.74
C GLY A 291 -15.55 -0.68 7.50
N ILE A 292 -16.25 -0.26 6.49
CA ILE A 292 -17.46 -0.92 5.98
C ILE A 292 -17.42 -0.88 4.46
N GLY A 293 -17.85 -1.96 3.83
CA GLY A 293 -18.07 -2.01 2.41
C GLY A 293 -19.40 -2.63 2.05
N LEU A 294 -19.90 -2.17 0.92
CA LEU A 294 -21.17 -2.62 0.32
C LEU A 294 -20.92 -2.93 -1.15
N GLU A 295 -21.30 -4.13 -1.56
CA GLU A 295 -21.28 -4.57 -2.94
C GLU A 295 -22.71 -4.72 -3.45
N MET A 296 -23.03 -4.01 -4.52
CA MET A 296 -24.27 -4.13 -5.27
C MET A 296 -23.92 -4.63 -6.67
N SER A 297 -24.88 -5.17 -7.41
CA SER A 297 -24.62 -5.89 -8.68
C SER A 297 -23.63 -5.21 -9.66
N ARG A 298 -23.53 -3.89 -9.65
CA ARG A 298 -22.63 -3.12 -10.53
C ARG A 298 -21.82 -2.06 -9.79
N ILE A 299 -22.08 -1.84 -8.52
CA ILE A 299 -21.50 -0.74 -7.76
C ILE A 299 -20.92 -1.30 -6.47
N LYS A 300 -19.70 -0.88 -6.16
CA LYS A 300 -19.02 -1.21 -4.91
C LYS A 300 -18.62 0.08 -4.21
N ILE A 301 -18.88 0.15 -2.92
CA ILE A 301 -18.57 1.30 -2.08
C ILE A 301 -17.85 0.80 -0.84
N GLY A 302 -16.74 1.38 -0.52
CA GLY A 302 -16.00 1.13 0.72
C GLY A 302 -15.69 2.43 1.42
N ILE A 303 -15.78 2.43 2.74
CA ILE A 303 -15.42 3.55 3.60
C ILE A 303 -14.57 3.02 4.73
N SER A 304 -13.46 3.69 5.03
CA SER A 304 -12.60 3.32 6.14
C SER A 304 -12.09 4.53 6.91
N TYR A 305 -11.78 4.27 8.16
CA TYR A 305 -11.20 5.21 9.09
C TYR A 305 -9.91 4.62 9.65
N GLY A 306 -8.86 5.41 9.69
CA GLY A 306 -7.57 5.02 10.28
C GLY A 306 -6.74 6.25 10.63
N LYS A 307 -5.64 6.04 11.35
CA LYS A 307 -4.72 7.11 11.71
C LYS A 307 -3.35 6.82 11.12
N TYR A 308 -2.95 7.61 10.14
CA TYR A 308 -1.67 7.49 9.41
C TYR A 308 -0.71 8.64 9.71
N HIS A 309 -1.14 9.62 10.51
CA HIS A 309 -0.33 10.76 10.91
C HIS A 309 -0.63 11.15 12.36
N VAL A 310 0.39 11.63 13.10
CA VAL A 310 0.27 12.00 14.52
C VAL A 310 -0.81 13.06 14.75
N ALA A 311 -0.93 14.02 13.84
CA ALA A 311 -1.80 15.19 14.00
C ALA A 311 -3.26 14.95 13.60
N ALA A 312 -3.56 13.94 12.76
CA ALA A 312 -4.90 13.74 12.21
C ALA A 312 -5.24 12.27 11.95
N SER A 313 -6.53 11.99 11.99
CA SER A 313 -7.11 10.75 11.48
C SER A 313 -7.53 10.94 10.03
N SER A 314 -7.50 9.87 9.26
CA SER A 314 -7.82 9.87 7.84
C SER A 314 -9.13 9.13 7.59
N LEU A 315 -9.95 9.68 6.70
CA LEU A 315 -11.12 9.02 6.15
C LEU A 315 -10.84 8.70 4.69
N MET A 316 -11.12 7.46 4.31
CA MET A 316 -10.94 6.99 2.95
C MET A 316 -12.25 6.44 2.39
N MET A 317 -12.50 6.68 1.11
CA MET A 317 -13.67 6.20 0.37
C MET A 317 -13.20 5.62 -0.96
N ASN A 318 -13.73 4.46 -1.32
CA ASN A 318 -13.60 3.86 -2.65
C ASN A 318 -14.97 3.68 -3.27
N PHE A 319 -15.02 3.91 -4.57
CA PHE A 319 -16.20 3.68 -5.40
C PHE A 319 -15.74 2.95 -6.66
N ALA A 320 -16.40 1.85 -7.00
CA ALA A 320 -16.15 1.15 -8.25
C ALA A 320 -17.48 0.85 -8.96
N ILE A 321 -17.43 0.91 -10.28
CA ILE A 321 -18.60 0.63 -11.14
C ILE A 321 -18.19 -0.28 -12.30
N MET A 322 -18.96 -1.32 -12.51
CA MET A 322 -18.84 -2.22 -13.66
C MET A 322 -19.56 -1.59 -14.87
N LEU A 323 -18.82 -1.44 -15.99
CA LEU A 323 -19.31 -0.84 -17.23
C LEU A 323 -20.05 -1.86 -18.11
#